data_369f689c0df7cb1492b469bf4c0fe477
#
_entry.id   369f689c0df7cb1492b469bf4c0fe477
#
_cell.length_a   1.000
_cell.length_b   1.000
_cell.length_c   1.000
_cell.angle_alpha   90.00
_cell.angle_beta   90.00
_cell.angle_gamma   90.00
#
_symmetry.space_group_name_H-M   'P 1'
#
loop_
_entity.id
_entity.type
_entity.pdbx_description
1 polymer ?
#
loop_
_entity_poly.entity_id
_entity_poly.type
_entity_poly.pdbx_seq_one_letter_code
_entity_poly.pdbx_strand_id
1 'polypeptide(L)'
;MRALVYQIHPLGWLACKALKGFWPSLRFSRVGGLGLRDVAVPPLPGDDWVLCRTLLGGICGTDLSILNQAQPADSILQAFSSSPMVLGHENVAVVERIGPLVGGEWLGRRVCVEPTLCCAVRGIEPPCRPCREGRFGVCENFGADGAGSSRLPPGTSIGYNRATGGAFGEFFVAHQSQLVPVPEGMSDEQAVLTDPLACSLHAVLRVDLSAARRVLVYGAGVIGLGVISALRATGYRGVIDALDRSGYLGDLARSMGADEFLLPPRRPADRFAAIAQRTGGTVHRVRLGNHMLSGGYDAVFDCVGGSESLDECLKWCAAGGQAVLVGTGGSAADLTAVWFTELRVLGAYGRGMEQFEGRRIGTYPLVHEWMACGRLKTEGLLTHTFPQADYRHALDVASRKSAWRAVKVAFDFRPLRRA
;
A
#
# COMPACT_ATOMS: atom_id res chain seq x y z
N MET A 1 -24.79 10.39 3.51
CA MET A 1 -23.91 9.89 2.43
C MET A 1 -23.94 8.38 2.38
N ARG A 2 -23.80 7.80 1.19
CA ARG A 2 -23.61 6.35 1.06
C ARG A 2 -22.15 5.98 1.29
N ALA A 3 -21.90 4.94 2.09
CA ALA A 3 -20.55 4.51 2.41
C ALA A 3 -20.47 2.99 2.67
N LEU A 4 -19.33 2.38 2.34
CA LEU A 4 -19.00 1.02 2.75
C LEU A 4 -18.44 1.04 4.16
N VAL A 5 -19.29 0.66 5.11
CA VAL A 5 -18.96 0.64 6.54
C VAL A 5 -18.52 -0.76 6.94
N TYR A 6 -17.38 -0.82 7.62
CA TYR A 6 -16.87 -2.04 8.24
C TYR A 6 -17.01 -1.96 9.75
N GLN A 7 -17.69 -2.95 10.30
CA GLN A 7 -17.87 -3.16 11.73
C GLN A 7 -18.10 -4.65 11.97
N ILE A 8 -17.09 -5.34 12.43
CA ILE A 8 -17.20 -6.77 12.71
C ILE A 8 -17.56 -7.03 14.18
N HIS A 9 -18.39 -8.03 14.41
CA HIS A 9 -18.68 -8.57 15.73
C HIS A 9 -18.00 -9.93 15.90
N PRO A 10 -17.63 -10.35 17.12
CA PRO A 10 -16.92 -11.60 17.36
C PRO A 10 -17.59 -12.83 16.73
N LEU A 11 -18.92 -12.95 16.84
CA LEU A 11 -19.67 -14.06 16.21
C LEU A 11 -19.60 -14.04 14.70
N GLY A 12 -19.69 -12.86 14.07
CA GLY A 12 -19.53 -12.70 12.62
C GLY A 12 -18.13 -13.06 12.16
N TRP A 13 -17.10 -12.66 12.92
CA TRP A 13 -15.72 -13.01 12.66
C TRP A 13 -15.49 -14.52 12.70
N LEU A 14 -16.00 -15.20 13.72
CA LEU A 14 -15.92 -16.68 13.85
C LEU A 14 -16.67 -17.36 12.71
N ALA A 15 -17.88 -16.92 12.37
CA ALA A 15 -18.67 -17.47 11.27
C ALA A 15 -17.91 -17.35 9.93
N CYS A 16 -17.35 -16.19 9.63
CA CYS A 16 -16.56 -16.00 8.42
C CYS A 16 -15.32 -16.90 8.41
N LYS A 17 -14.63 -17.04 9.53
CA LYS A 17 -13.43 -17.86 9.63
C LYS A 17 -13.73 -19.35 9.45
N ALA A 18 -14.87 -19.83 9.98
CA ALA A 18 -15.32 -21.22 9.85
C ALA A 18 -15.82 -21.53 8.43
N LEU A 19 -16.53 -20.61 7.79
CA LEU A 19 -17.23 -20.83 6.55
C LEU A 19 -16.49 -20.35 5.30
N LYS A 20 -15.34 -19.71 5.44
CA LYS A 20 -14.57 -19.11 4.31
C LYS A 20 -14.23 -20.10 3.18
N GLY A 21 -14.08 -21.39 3.49
CA GLY A 21 -13.80 -22.43 2.51
C GLY A 21 -15.01 -22.80 1.66
N PHE A 22 -16.21 -22.73 2.23
CA PHE A 22 -17.47 -23.08 1.58
C PHE A 22 -18.18 -21.86 0.97
N TRP A 23 -18.04 -20.71 1.63
CA TRP A 23 -18.74 -19.47 1.25
C TRP A 23 -17.81 -18.25 1.28
N PRO A 24 -16.89 -18.14 0.30
CA PRO A 24 -15.88 -17.07 0.31
C PRO A 24 -16.45 -15.64 0.28
N SER A 25 -17.63 -15.44 -0.35
CA SER A 25 -18.27 -14.12 -0.43
C SER A 25 -18.90 -13.63 0.88
N LEU A 26 -19.02 -14.51 1.90
CA LEU A 26 -19.56 -14.14 3.21
C LEU A 26 -18.81 -12.99 3.85
N ARG A 27 -17.48 -12.93 3.66
CA ARG A 27 -16.59 -11.86 4.13
C ARG A 27 -16.98 -10.47 3.61
N PHE A 28 -17.62 -10.38 2.45
CA PHE A 28 -18.09 -9.12 1.84
C PHE A 28 -19.57 -8.84 2.13
N SER A 29 -20.09 -9.43 3.18
CA SER A 29 -21.48 -9.29 3.63
C SER A 29 -21.55 -8.63 5.01
N ARG A 30 -22.76 -8.34 5.46
CA ARG A 30 -23.02 -7.84 6.81
C ARG A 30 -22.57 -8.80 7.91
N VAL A 31 -22.58 -10.11 7.65
CA VAL A 31 -22.05 -11.12 8.59
C VAL A 31 -20.54 -10.94 8.74
N GLY A 32 -19.83 -10.68 7.64
CA GLY A 32 -18.40 -10.33 7.66
C GLY A 32 -18.09 -8.91 8.14
N GLY A 33 -19.11 -8.18 8.56
CA GLY A 33 -18.98 -6.82 9.08
C GLY A 33 -19.02 -5.72 8.01
N LEU A 34 -19.10 -6.05 6.71
CA LEU A 34 -19.11 -5.07 5.64
C LEU A 34 -20.52 -4.83 5.08
N GLY A 35 -20.89 -3.57 4.94
CA GLY A 35 -22.17 -3.22 4.31
C GLY A 35 -22.19 -1.81 3.73
N LEU A 36 -22.86 -1.68 2.60
CA LEU A 36 -23.23 -0.37 2.07
C LEU A 36 -24.36 0.21 2.93
N ARG A 37 -24.13 1.39 3.50
CA ARG A 37 -25.06 2.05 4.45
C ARG A 37 -25.17 3.53 4.13
N ASP A 38 -26.32 4.10 4.49
CA ASP A 38 -26.49 5.53 4.59
C ASP A 38 -26.03 5.97 5.99
N VAL A 39 -25.05 6.86 6.03
CA VAL A 39 -24.45 7.39 7.25
C VAL A 39 -24.39 8.91 7.19
N ALA A 40 -24.24 9.57 8.33
CA ALA A 40 -24.01 11.01 8.36
C ALA A 40 -22.70 11.36 7.64
N VAL A 41 -22.66 12.52 7.01
CA VAL A 41 -21.41 13.10 6.51
C VAL A 41 -20.52 13.43 7.70
N PRO A 42 -19.24 13.03 7.73
CA PRO A 42 -18.39 13.30 8.89
C PRO A 42 -18.26 14.81 9.11
N PRO A 43 -18.41 15.28 10.36
CA PRO A 43 -18.16 16.69 10.70
C PRO A 43 -16.67 17.00 10.59
N LEU A 44 -16.31 18.27 10.36
CA LEU A 44 -14.92 18.70 10.41
C LEU A 44 -14.40 18.61 11.86
N PRO A 45 -13.29 17.90 12.12
CA PRO A 45 -12.72 17.79 13.47
C PRO A 45 -12.11 19.09 14.01
N GLY A 46 -11.88 20.08 13.15
CA GLY A 46 -11.33 21.38 13.50
C GLY A 46 -11.48 22.39 12.36
N ASP A 47 -11.13 23.65 12.65
CA ASP A 47 -11.22 24.77 11.73
C ASP A 47 -10.21 24.71 10.57
N ASP A 48 -9.18 23.89 10.71
CA ASP A 48 -8.10 23.63 9.78
C ASP A 48 -8.32 22.38 8.90
N TRP A 49 -9.57 21.88 8.88
CA TRP A 49 -10.00 20.70 8.13
C TRP A 49 -10.87 21.03 6.92
N VAL A 50 -10.92 20.10 6.00
CA VAL A 50 -11.76 20.16 4.80
C VAL A 50 -12.65 18.92 4.68
N LEU A 51 -13.79 19.07 4.02
CA LEU A 51 -14.62 17.96 3.53
C LEU A 51 -14.24 17.71 2.07
N CYS A 52 -13.87 16.49 1.78
CA CYS A 52 -13.53 16.03 0.44
C CYS A 52 -14.65 15.15 -0.12
N ARG A 53 -15.06 15.40 -1.36
CA ARG A 53 -15.95 14.53 -2.14
C ARG A 53 -15.10 13.59 -2.98
N THR A 54 -15.28 12.28 -2.78
CA THR A 54 -14.53 11.24 -3.49
C THR A 54 -14.87 11.23 -4.98
N LEU A 55 -13.85 11.15 -5.83
CA LEU A 55 -13.98 10.87 -7.27
C LEU A 55 -13.67 9.40 -7.55
N LEU A 56 -12.49 8.91 -7.12
CA LEU A 56 -12.11 7.52 -7.16
C LEU A 56 -11.54 7.09 -5.81
N GLY A 57 -11.88 5.86 -5.38
CA GLY A 57 -11.34 5.23 -4.17
C GLY A 57 -10.64 3.92 -4.53
N GLY A 58 -9.30 3.86 -4.42
CA GLY A 58 -8.51 2.67 -4.73
C GLY A 58 -8.68 1.57 -3.68
N ILE A 59 -8.79 0.31 -4.11
CA ILE A 59 -8.85 -0.85 -3.22
C ILE A 59 -7.42 -1.33 -2.94
N CYS A 60 -6.98 -1.20 -1.69
CA CYS A 60 -5.67 -1.61 -1.22
C CYS A 60 -5.64 -3.09 -0.77
N GLY A 61 -4.47 -3.70 -0.82
CA GLY A 61 -4.22 -5.01 -0.20
C GLY A 61 -4.52 -5.03 1.30
N THR A 62 -4.33 -3.91 1.99
CA THR A 62 -4.63 -3.76 3.43
C THR A 62 -6.14 -3.83 3.69
N ASP A 63 -6.98 -3.20 2.86
CA ASP A 63 -8.44 -3.31 2.97
C ASP A 63 -8.87 -4.77 2.81
N LEU A 64 -8.31 -5.46 1.81
CA LEU A 64 -8.58 -6.88 1.59
C LEU A 64 -8.07 -7.76 2.73
N SER A 65 -6.93 -7.43 3.34
CA SER A 65 -6.38 -8.14 4.49
C SER A 65 -7.32 -8.06 5.70
N ILE A 66 -7.90 -6.89 5.97
CA ILE A 66 -8.92 -6.68 7.00
C ILE A 66 -10.17 -7.52 6.71
N LEU A 67 -10.72 -7.41 5.50
CA LEU A 67 -11.94 -8.09 5.08
C LEU A 67 -11.77 -9.62 5.03
N ASN A 68 -10.59 -10.10 4.67
CA ASN A 68 -10.25 -11.53 4.64
C ASN A 68 -9.86 -12.10 6.01
N GLN A 69 -9.80 -11.25 7.06
CA GLN A 69 -9.34 -11.64 8.39
C GLN A 69 -7.96 -12.31 8.32
N ALA A 70 -7.08 -11.77 7.46
CA ALA A 70 -5.75 -12.32 7.22
C ALA A 70 -4.80 -12.01 8.39
N GLN A 71 -5.05 -10.94 9.13
CA GLN A 71 -4.29 -10.60 10.32
C GLN A 71 -4.63 -11.54 11.50
N PRO A 72 -3.67 -11.89 12.35
CA PRO A 72 -3.93 -12.59 13.60
C PRO A 72 -4.94 -11.82 14.48
N ALA A 73 -5.70 -12.56 15.30
CA ALA A 73 -6.69 -11.95 16.21
C ALA A 73 -6.04 -11.05 17.28
N ASP A 74 -4.77 -11.23 17.54
CA ASP A 74 -3.92 -10.48 18.47
C ASP A 74 -2.98 -9.49 17.77
N SER A 75 -3.24 -9.17 16.48
CA SER A 75 -2.42 -8.21 15.74
C SER A 75 -2.41 -6.85 16.42
N ILE A 76 -1.21 -6.31 16.66
CA ILE A 76 -1.01 -4.97 17.23
C ILE A 76 -1.66 -3.87 16.39
N LEU A 77 -1.90 -4.09 15.09
CA LEU A 77 -2.57 -3.14 14.20
C LEU A 77 -3.99 -2.80 14.65
N GLN A 78 -4.63 -3.64 15.48
CA GLN A 78 -5.94 -3.34 16.06
C GLN A 78 -5.89 -2.13 16.99
N ALA A 79 -4.79 -1.90 17.70
CA ALA A 79 -4.59 -0.73 18.55
C ALA A 79 -4.52 0.58 17.75
N PHE A 80 -4.28 0.49 16.46
CA PHE A 80 -4.11 1.62 15.53
C PHE A 80 -5.28 1.76 14.56
N SER A 81 -6.47 1.35 14.96
CA SER A 81 -7.71 1.52 14.21
C SER A 81 -8.89 1.75 15.15
N SER A 82 -9.96 2.35 14.66
CA SER A 82 -11.18 2.56 15.44
C SER A 82 -12.43 2.26 14.63
N SER A 83 -13.33 1.43 15.19
CA SER A 83 -14.56 0.95 14.55
C SER A 83 -15.80 1.66 15.14
N PRO A 84 -16.90 1.80 14.39
CA PRO A 84 -17.09 1.47 12.98
C PRO A 84 -16.31 2.40 12.07
N MET A 85 -15.81 1.91 10.91
CA MET A 85 -15.04 2.71 9.98
C MET A 85 -15.58 2.62 8.56
N VAL A 86 -15.47 3.70 7.79
CA VAL A 86 -15.62 3.69 6.34
C VAL A 86 -14.25 3.40 5.77
N LEU A 87 -14.07 2.27 5.09
CA LEU A 87 -12.77 1.85 4.54
C LEU A 87 -12.29 2.75 3.39
N GLY A 88 -11.06 2.50 2.95
CA GLY A 88 -10.43 3.15 1.81
C GLY A 88 -9.60 4.38 2.19
N HIS A 89 -8.34 4.36 1.77
CA HIS A 89 -7.36 5.42 2.04
C HIS A 89 -6.67 5.92 0.77
N GLU A 90 -6.70 5.15 -0.30
CA GLU A 90 -6.22 5.57 -1.61
C GLU A 90 -7.32 6.38 -2.31
N ASN A 91 -7.04 7.62 -2.64
CA ASN A 91 -8.10 8.55 -3.06
C ASN A 91 -7.66 9.55 -4.12
N VAL A 92 -8.61 10.00 -4.90
CA VAL A 92 -8.62 11.28 -5.58
C VAL A 92 -9.99 11.92 -5.31
N ALA A 93 -10.00 13.18 -4.94
CA ALA A 93 -11.20 13.87 -4.46
C ALA A 93 -11.23 15.34 -4.89
N VAL A 94 -12.37 15.99 -4.68
CA VAL A 94 -12.54 17.44 -4.79
C VAL A 94 -12.83 17.99 -3.40
N VAL A 95 -12.20 19.08 -3.02
CA VAL A 95 -12.49 19.80 -1.78
C VAL A 95 -13.87 20.46 -1.90
N GLU A 96 -14.84 19.96 -1.15
CA GLU A 96 -16.25 20.36 -1.23
C GLU A 96 -16.60 21.47 -0.24
N ARG A 97 -15.94 21.48 0.92
CA ARG A 97 -16.11 22.49 1.99
C ARG A 97 -14.81 22.65 2.74
N ILE A 98 -14.51 23.87 3.14
CA ILE A 98 -13.33 24.23 3.92
C ILE A 98 -13.73 24.73 5.32
N GLY A 99 -12.88 24.50 6.31
CA GLY A 99 -12.95 25.13 7.62
C GLY A 99 -12.43 26.56 7.59
N PRO A 100 -12.75 27.37 8.61
CA PRO A 100 -12.44 28.81 8.64
C PRO A 100 -10.93 29.16 8.54
N LEU A 101 -10.05 28.24 8.95
CA LEU A 101 -8.59 28.45 8.90
C LEU A 101 -7.94 27.88 7.64
N VAL A 102 -8.72 27.34 6.69
CA VAL A 102 -8.22 26.81 5.42
C VAL A 102 -8.32 27.87 4.34
N GLY A 103 -7.27 28.05 3.54
CA GLY A 103 -7.27 29.02 2.44
C GLY A 103 -8.34 28.73 1.40
N GLY A 104 -9.01 29.80 0.90
CA GLY A 104 -10.12 29.69 -0.05
C GLY A 104 -9.73 29.05 -1.39
N GLU A 105 -8.44 29.06 -1.74
CA GLU A 105 -7.89 28.47 -2.96
C GLU A 105 -8.06 26.94 -3.03
N TRP A 106 -8.36 26.30 -1.91
CA TRP A 106 -8.59 24.85 -1.86
C TRP A 106 -10.02 24.46 -2.29
N LEU A 107 -10.99 25.35 -2.13
CA LEU A 107 -12.40 25.06 -2.46
C LEU A 107 -12.56 24.72 -3.96
N GLY A 108 -13.19 23.59 -4.24
CA GLY A 108 -13.34 23.07 -5.62
C GLY A 108 -12.08 22.47 -6.23
N ARG A 109 -10.94 22.50 -5.54
CA ARG A 109 -9.67 21.98 -6.04
C ARG A 109 -9.66 20.46 -6.01
N ARG A 110 -9.10 19.87 -7.06
CA ARG A 110 -8.88 18.42 -7.16
C ARG A 110 -7.59 18.05 -6.44
N VAL A 111 -7.68 17.08 -5.52
CA VAL A 111 -6.60 16.68 -4.61
C VAL A 111 -6.47 15.17 -4.49
N CYS A 112 -5.24 14.70 -4.24
CA CYS A 112 -4.99 13.45 -3.53
C CYS A 112 -4.72 13.79 -2.07
N VAL A 113 -5.40 13.13 -1.16
CA VAL A 113 -5.18 13.33 0.27
C VAL A 113 -4.19 12.29 0.78
N GLU A 114 -3.07 12.75 1.32
CA GLU A 114 -2.11 11.90 2.03
C GLU A 114 -2.80 11.38 3.31
N PRO A 115 -3.08 10.07 3.42
CA PRO A 115 -4.07 9.61 4.40
C PRO A 115 -3.55 9.50 5.83
N THR A 116 -2.26 9.72 6.12
CA THR A 116 -1.64 9.48 7.42
C THR A 116 -2.16 10.43 8.50
N LEU A 117 -2.64 9.88 9.62
CA LEU A 117 -3.14 10.66 10.76
C LEU A 117 -2.03 10.92 11.79
N CYS A 118 -0.98 11.62 11.37
CA CYS A 118 0.20 11.94 12.18
C CYS A 118 -0.04 13.05 13.22
N CYS A 119 1.00 13.45 13.98
CA CYS A 119 0.90 14.49 15.01
C CYS A 119 0.28 15.79 14.51
N ALA A 120 0.71 16.31 13.35
CA ALA A 120 0.16 17.55 12.79
C ALA A 120 -1.35 17.46 12.56
N VAL A 121 -1.82 16.35 11.98
CA VAL A 121 -3.24 16.09 11.74
C VAL A 121 -4.03 15.95 13.04
N ARG A 122 -3.41 15.40 14.08
CA ARG A 122 -4.03 15.19 15.40
C ARG A 122 -3.98 16.41 16.30
N GLY A 123 -3.26 17.47 15.91
CA GLY A 123 -3.05 18.66 16.77
C GLY A 123 -2.18 18.37 17.99
N ILE A 124 -1.22 17.42 17.86
CA ILE A 124 -0.32 17.05 18.97
C ILE A 124 0.97 17.86 18.90
N GLU A 125 1.20 18.66 19.95
CA GLU A 125 2.39 19.50 20.14
C GLU A 125 3.02 19.22 21.51
N PRO A 126 4.36 19.04 21.58
CA PRO A 126 5.29 18.93 20.44
C PRO A 126 5.10 17.63 19.67
N PRO A 127 5.43 17.60 18.35
CA PRO A 127 5.32 16.38 17.56
C PRO A 127 6.29 15.30 18.07
N CYS A 128 5.94 14.02 17.90
CA CYS A 128 6.83 12.90 18.22
C CYS A 128 8.12 12.95 17.37
N ARG A 129 9.14 12.21 17.78
CA ARG A 129 10.45 12.20 17.09
C ARG A 129 10.35 11.87 15.61
N PRO A 130 9.67 10.78 15.16
CA PRO A 130 9.51 10.50 13.74
C PRO A 130 8.87 11.64 12.95
N CYS A 131 7.83 12.29 13.50
CA CYS A 131 7.17 13.41 12.83
C CYS A 131 8.09 14.62 12.67
N ARG A 132 8.92 14.96 13.69
CA ARG A 132 9.94 16.02 13.58
C ARG A 132 10.98 15.73 12.50
N GLU A 133 11.35 14.46 12.34
CA GLU A 133 12.28 14.01 11.31
C GLU A 133 11.63 13.90 9.90
N GLY A 134 10.32 14.12 9.78
CA GLY A 134 9.57 13.97 8.52
C GLY A 134 9.16 12.55 8.20
N ARG A 135 9.38 11.60 9.12
CA ARG A 135 8.96 10.20 9.00
C ARG A 135 7.54 9.99 9.58
N PHE A 136 6.61 10.82 9.15
CA PHE A 136 5.26 10.86 9.69
C PHE A 136 4.47 9.55 9.45
N GLY A 137 4.82 8.76 8.44
CA GLY A 137 4.25 7.43 8.19
C GLY A 137 4.42 6.46 9.36
N VAL A 138 5.41 6.68 10.22
CA VAL A 138 5.68 5.89 11.44
C VAL A 138 5.50 6.73 12.71
N CYS A 139 4.47 7.59 12.73
CA CYS A 139 4.11 8.39 13.88
C CYS A 139 3.85 7.54 15.12
N GLU A 140 4.37 7.96 16.29
CA GLU A 140 4.20 7.24 17.54
C GLU A 140 2.82 7.46 18.19
N ASN A 141 2.01 8.40 17.66
CA ASN A 141 0.74 8.82 18.23
C ASN A 141 -0.50 8.29 17.46
N PHE A 142 -0.41 7.14 16.82
CA PHE A 142 -1.55 6.53 16.12
C PHE A 142 -2.56 5.87 17.07
N GLY A 143 -2.13 5.44 18.26
CA GLY A 143 -2.94 4.71 19.24
C GLY A 143 -3.77 5.60 20.15
N ALA A 144 -4.60 4.98 20.99
CA ALA A 144 -5.47 5.65 21.95
C ALA A 144 -4.71 6.41 23.04
N ASP A 145 -3.54 5.88 23.43
CA ASP A 145 -2.71 6.40 24.54
C ASP A 145 -1.62 7.38 24.05
N GLY A 146 -1.80 7.95 22.86
CA GLY A 146 -0.88 8.95 22.32
C GLY A 146 -0.80 10.18 23.23
N ALA A 147 0.39 10.76 23.34
CA ALA A 147 0.62 11.95 24.16
C ALA A 147 -0.28 13.12 23.74
N GLY A 148 -0.93 13.73 24.73
CA GLY A 148 -1.77 14.93 24.53
C GLY A 148 -3.22 14.66 24.11
N SER A 149 -4.00 15.73 24.00
CA SER A 149 -5.39 15.72 23.60
C SER A 149 -5.51 15.57 22.09
N SER A 150 -5.39 14.33 21.58
CA SER A 150 -5.64 14.08 20.16
C SER A 150 -7.09 14.40 19.79
N ARG A 151 -7.29 15.18 18.74
CA ARG A 151 -8.61 15.49 18.16
C ARG A 151 -9.29 14.27 17.52
N LEU A 152 -8.54 13.17 17.33
CA LEU A 152 -9.00 11.98 16.63
C LEU A 152 -8.88 10.72 17.49
N PRO A 153 -9.81 9.77 17.37
CA PRO A 153 -9.66 8.43 17.92
C PRO A 153 -8.46 7.70 17.31
N PRO A 154 -8.11 6.49 17.82
CA PRO A 154 -7.05 5.69 17.23
C PRO A 154 -7.22 5.45 15.73
N GLY A 155 -6.13 5.46 14.98
CA GLY A 155 -6.12 5.20 13.54
C GLY A 155 -4.82 5.66 12.89
N THR A 156 -4.25 4.83 12.02
CA THR A 156 -3.04 5.19 11.25
C THR A 156 -3.35 6.13 10.11
N SER A 157 -4.55 6.00 9.52
CA SER A 157 -4.92 6.73 8.30
C SER A 157 -6.43 6.94 8.20
N ILE A 158 -6.82 7.84 7.30
CA ILE A 158 -8.18 7.93 6.76
C ILE A 158 -8.59 6.52 6.30
N GLY A 159 -9.84 6.12 6.54
CA GLY A 159 -10.31 4.76 6.23
C GLY A 159 -10.10 3.75 7.36
N TYR A 160 -9.21 4.02 8.31
CA TYR A 160 -9.01 3.19 9.52
C TYR A 160 -9.30 3.96 10.80
N ASN A 161 -10.03 5.05 10.68
CA ASN A 161 -10.45 5.93 11.76
C ASN A 161 -11.96 6.22 11.66
N ARG A 162 -12.69 6.07 12.78
CA ARG A 162 -14.15 6.23 12.80
C ARG A 162 -14.63 7.67 12.59
N ALA A 163 -13.76 8.68 12.80
CA ALA A 163 -14.13 10.08 12.72
C ALA A 163 -13.86 10.72 11.36
N THR A 164 -12.97 10.11 10.54
CA THR A 164 -12.54 10.74 9.28
C THR A 164 -13.38 10.35 8.07
N GLY A 165 -14.12 9.24 8.15
CA GLY A 165 -14.62 8.60 6.94
C GLY A 165 -13.48 7.91 6.17
N GLY A 166 -13.70 7.64 4.89
CA GLY A 166 -12.72 6.99 4.01
C GLY A 166 -13.16 7.02 2.55
N ALA A 167 -12.23 6.71 1.64
CA ALA A 167 -12.44 6.79 0.20
C ALA A 167 -13.47 5.78 -0.37
N PHE A 168 -13.99 4.85 0.46
CA PHE A 168 -15.13 4.01 0.10
C PHE A 168 -16.48 4.63 0.52
N GLY A 169 -16.51 5.92 0.82
CA GLY A 169 -17.68 6.75 1.01
C GLY A 169 -17.71 7.93 0.04
N GLU A 170 -18.89 8.52 -0.17
CA GLU A 170 -19.04 9.70 -1.02
C GLU A 170 -18.24 10.91 -0.51
N PHE A 171 -18.05 10.99 0.83
CA PHE A 171 -17.31 12.06 1.49
C PHE A 171 -16.43 11.52 2.61
N PHE A 172 -15.32 12.21 2.83
CA PHE A 172 -14.41 12.02 3.97
C PHE A 172 -13.80 13.37 4.36
N VAL A 173 -13.22 13.47 5.55
CA VAL A 173 -12.56 14.70 6.00
C VAL A 173 -11.04 14.53 6.02
N ALA A 174 -10.33 15.62 5.75
CA ALA A 174 -8.88 15.70 5.77
C ALA A 174 -8.42 17.00 6.42
N HIS A 175 -7.27 16.97 7.07
CA HIS A 175 -6.58 18.16 7.54
C HIS A 175 -5.87 18.85 6.36
N GLN A 176 -5.80 20.20 6.37
CA GLN A 176 -5.20 20.95 5.27
C GLN A 176 -3.76 20.52 4.91
N SER A 177 -2.97 20.05 5.90
CA SER A 177 -1.60 19.56 5.66
C SER A 177 -1.50 18.25 4.88
N GLN A 178 -2.63 17.55 4.71
CA GLN A 178 -2.71 16.30 3.94
C GLN A 178 -3.04 16.53 2.47
N LEU A 179 -3.42 17.76 2.09
CA LEU A 179 -3.88 18.08 0.75
C LEU A 179 -2.71 18.19 -0.22
N VAL A 180 -2.71 17.38 -1.25
CA VAL A 180 -1.73 17.46 -2.35
C VAL A 180 -2.53 17.71 -3.64
N PRO A 181 -2.33 18.86 -4.28
CA PRO A 181 -3.07 19.20 -5.49
C PRO A 181 -2.72 18.23 -6.61
N VAL A 182 -3.74 17.78 -7.34
CA VAL A 182 -3.53 16.98 -8.54
C VAL A 182 -3.05 17.91 -9.65
N PRO A 183 -1.91 17.64 -10.29
CA PRO A 183 -1.41 18.45 -11.39
C PRO A 183 -2.43 18.62 -12.52
N GLU A 184 -2.39 19.76 -13.18
CA GLU A 184 -3.16 19.99 -14.39
C GLU A 184 -2.74 18.99 -15.48
N GLY A 185 -3.72 18.43 -16.20
CA GLY A 185 -3.48 17.39 -17.20
C GLY A 185 -3.39 15.96 -16.66
N MET A 186 -3.20 15.75 -15.35
CA MET A 186 -3.23 14.42 -14.77
C MET A 186 -4.69 13.93 -14.64
N SER A 187 -4.99 12.73 -15.15
CA SER A 187 -6.34 12.15 -15.05
C SER A 187 -6.63 11.63 -13.62
N ASP A 188 -7.90 11.39 -13.30
CA ASP A 188 -8.29 10.79 -12.02
C ASP A 188 -7.77 9.35 -11.91
N GLU A 189 -7.71 8.64 -13.04
CA GLU A 189 -7.19 7.27 -13.13
C GLU A 189 -5.69 7.21 -12.82
N GLN A 190 -4.94 8.23 -13.18
CA GLN A 190 -3.54 8.38 -12.78
C GLN A 190 -3.46 8.80 -11.31
N ALA A 191 -4.24 9.82 -10.91
CA ALA A 191 -4.19 10.39 -9.58
C ALA A 191 -4.53 9.39 -8.47
N VAL A 192 -5.47 8.42 -8.67
CA VAL A 192 -5.78 7.39 -7.68
C VAL A 192 -4.63 6.41 -7.43
N LEU A 193 -3.64 6.38 -8.31
CA LEU A 193 -2.42 5.58 -8.16
C LEU A 193 -1.35 6.26 -7.30
N THR A 194 -1.56 7.50 -6.86
CA THR A 194 -0.59 8.26 -6.05
C THR A 194 -0.17 7.51 -4.79
N ASP A 195 -1.13 6.95 -4.05
CA ASP A 195 -0.83 6.23 -2.81
C ASP A 195 0.04 4.98 -3.02
N PRO A 196 -0.34 4.00 -3.85
CA PRO A 196 0.48 2.81 -4.07
C PRO A 196 1.85 3.15 -4.69
N LEU A 197 1.93 4.15 -5.58
CA LEU A 197 3.20 4.57 -6.15
C LEU A 197 4.08 5.32 -5.14
N ALA A 198 3.49 6.07 -4.22
CA ALA A 198 4.22 6.69 -3.11
C ALA A 198 4.83 5.63 -2.17
N CYS A 199 4.07 4.59 -1.82
CA CYS A 199 4.60 3.46 -1.05
C CYS A 199 5.77 2.77 -1.77
N SER A 200 5.64 2.58 -3.09
CA SER A 200 6.68 1.97 -3.93
C SER A 200 7.94 2.83 -4.00
N LEU A 201 7.78 4.13 -4.25
CA LEU A 201 8.89 5.07 -4.32
C LEU A 201 9.60 5.21 -2.97
N HIS A 202 8.84 5.34 -1.87
CA HIS A 202 9.39 5.37 -0.52
C HIS A 202 10.25 4.13 -0.23
N ALA A 203 9.79 2.94 -0.62
CA ALA A 203 10.55 1.70 -0.44
C ALA A 203 11.88 1.73 -1.19
N VAL A 204 11.91 2.24 -2.43
CA VAL A 204 13.13 2.37 -3.24
C VAL A 204 14.11 3.38 -2.64
N LEU A 205 13.61 4.53 -2.16
CA LEU A 205 14.45 5.58 -1.58
C LEU A 205 15.05 5.22 -0.20
N ARG A 206 14.61 4.12 0.41
CA ARG A 206 15.20 3.60 1.66
C ARG A 206 16.41 2.70 1.46
N VAL A 207 16.70 2.31 0.23
CA VAL A 207 17.72 1.30 -0.11
C VAL A 207 18.95 1.97 -0.69
N ASP A 208 20.12 1.57 -0.25
CA ASP A 208 21.37 1.96 -0.90
C ASP A 208 21.61 1.04 -2.11
N LEU A 209 21.42 1.58 -3.29
CA LEU A 209 21.61 0.89 -4.57
C LEU A 209 22.90 1.28 -5.28
N SER A 210 23.77 2.09 -4.65
CA SER A 210 24.98 2.63 -5.29
C SER A 210 25.94 1.55 -5.83
N ALA A 211 26.04 0.43 -5.11
CA ALA A 211 26.86 -0.72 -5.49
C ALA A 211 26.05 -1.92 -6.01
N ALA A 212 24.71 -1.83 -6.01
CA ALA A 212 23.85 -2.93 -6.40
C ALA A 212 23.90 -3.16 -7.91
N ARG A 213 24.18 -4.39 -8.33
CA ARG A 213 24.21 -4.80 -9.74
C ARG A 213 22.92 -5.49 -10.17
N ARG A 214 22.26 -6.18 -9.23
CA ARG A 214 21.06 -6.97 -9.49
C ARG A 214 20.07 -6.88 -8.35
N VAL A 215 18.82 -6.56 -8.70
CA VAL A 215 17.71 -6.41 -7.78
C VAL A 215 16.60 -7.39 -8.15
N LEU A 216 15.95 -7.99 -7.15
CA LEU A 216 14.73 -8.77 -7.32
C LEU A 216 13.53 -7.99 -6.76
N VAL A 217 12.45 -7.93 -7.53
CA VAL A 217 11.13 -7.49 -7.06
C VAL A 217 10.23 -8.72 -7.00
N TYR A 218 9.95 -9.21 -5.79
CA TYR A 218 9.09 -10.36 -5.58
C TYR A 218 7.65 -9.91 -5.36
N GLY A 219 6.77 -10.27 -6.30
CA GLY A 219 5.39 -9.83 -6.42
C GLY A 219 5.25 -8.66 -7.40
N ALA A 220 4.68 -8.92 -8.58
CA ALA A 220 4.45 -7.93 -9.63
C ALA A 220 3.00 -7.37 -9.60
N GLY A 221 2.39 -7.24 -8.42
CA GLY A 221 1.18 -6.45 -8.21
C GLY A 221 1.46 -4.95 -8.35
N VAL A 222 0.47 -4.08 -8.08
CA VAL A 222 0.61 -2.63 -8.24
C VAL A 222 1.82 -2.06 -7.50
N ILE A 223 2.13 -2.57 -6.30
CA ILE A 223 3.30 -2.14 -5.51
C ILE A 223 4.60 -2.58 -6.20
N GLY A 224 4.74 -3.85 -6.57
CA GLY A 224 5.96 -4.33 -7.23
C GLY A 224 6.20 -3.68 -8.59
N LEU A 225 5.16 -3.49 -9.40
CA LEU A 225 5.23 -2.72 -10.65
C LEU A 225 5.66 -1.28 -10.40
N GLY A 226 5.13 -0.65 -9.34
CA GLY A 226 5.54 0.68 -8.89
C GLY A 226 7.01 0.70 -8.43
N VAL A 227 7.49 -0.32 -7.71
CA VAL A 227 8.91 -0.45 -7.31
C VAL A 227 9.81 -0.56 -8.54
N ILE A 228 9.45 -1.37 -9.55
CA ILE A 228 10.21 -1.48 -10.81
C ILE A 228 10.30 -0.12 -11.51
N SER A 229 9.18 0.57 -11.66
CA SER A 229 9.13 1.90 -12.27
C SER A 229 9.95 2.92 -11.46
N ALA A 230 9.83 2.91 -10.14
CA ALA A 230 10.58 3.80 -9.25
C ALA A 230 12.10 3.54 -9.28
N LEU A 231 12.55 2.28 -9.35
CA LEU A 231 13.96 1.93 -9.54
C LEU A 231 14.52 2.59 -10.81
N ARG A 232 13.82 2.49 -11.93
CA ARG A 232 14.25 3.16 -13.18
C ARG A 232 14.19 4.68 -13.07
N ALA A 233 13.14 5.19 -12.44
CA ALA A 233 12.95 6.63 -12.22
C ALA A 233 14.04 7.24 -11.32
N THR A 234 14.56 6.52 -10.33
CA THR A 234 15.71 6.97 -9.52
C THR A 234 17.06 6.89 -10.23
N GLY A 235 17.09 6.36 -11.46
CA GLY A 235 18.30 6.23 -12.25
C GLY A 235 19.04 4.90 -12.08
N TYR A 236 18.47 3.92 -11.39
CA TYR A 236 19.09 2.61 -11.27
C TYR A 236 19.27 1.94 -12.63
N ARG A 237 20.51 1.52 -12.95
CA ARG A 237 20.93 0.94 -14.24
C ARG A 237 21.27 -0.54 -14.17
N GLY A 238 21.31 -1.13 -12.96
CA GLY A 238 21.53 -2.56 -12.79
C GLY A 238 20.35 -3.40 -13.29
N VAL A 239 20.50 -4.72 -13.20
CA VAL A 239 19.48 -5.68 -13.62
C VAL A 239 18.31 -5.68 -12.62
N ILE A 240 17.09 -5.58 -13.11
CA ILE A 240 15.84 -5.73 -12.35
C ILE A 240 15.14 -7.00 -12.80
N ASP A 241 15.12 -8.00 -11.96
CA ASP A 241 14.32 -9.19 -12.15
C ASP A 241 12.99 -9.03 -11.38
N ALA A 242 11.88 -9.31 -12.04
CA ALA A 242 10.55 -9.36 -11.43
C ALA A 242 10.09 -10.81 -11.32
N LEU A 243 9.52 -11.19 -10.17
CA LEU A 243 9.01 -12.54 -9.95
C LEU A 243 7.57 -12.51 -9.47
N ASP A 244 6.67 -13.23 -10.15
CA ASP A 244 5.27 -13.39 -9.75
C ASP A 244 4.71 -14.70 -10.29
N ARG A 245 3.71 -15.26 -9.59
CA ARG A 245 2.99 -16.48 -10.02
C ARG A 245 2.03 -16.25 -11.20
N SER A 246 1.71 -14.99 -11.48
CA SER A 246 0.71 -14.57 -12.46
C SER A 246 1.36 -14.12 -13.76
N GLY A 247 1.51 -15.04 -14.72
CA GLY A 247 2.23 -14.80 -15.99
C GLY A 247 1.69 -13.62 -16.83
N TYR A 248 0.41 -13.24 -16.67
CA TYR A 248 -0.16 -12.09 -17.38
C TYR A 248 0.47 -10.74 -17.01
N LEU A 249 1.24 -10.68 -15.90
CA LEU A 249 1.93 -9.47 -15.45
C LEU A 249 3.28 -9.26 -16.14
N GLY A 250 3.78 -10.26 -16.90
CA GLY A 250 5.12 -10.23 -17.45
C GLY A 250 5.39 -9.05 -18.39
N ASP A 251 4.49 -8.82 -19.34
CA ASP A 251 4.66 -7.71 -20.30
C ASP A 251 4.57 -6.35 -19.61
N LEU A 252 3.66 -6.23 -18.64
CA LEU A 252 3.54 -5.02 -17.84
C LEU A 252 4.79 -4.78 -16.97
N ALA A 253 5.35 -5.82 -16.36
CA ALA A 253 6.59 -5.69 -15.60
C ALA A 253 7.76 -5.22 -16.48
N ARG A 254 7.88 -5.76 -17.70
CA ARG A 254 8.89 -5.30 -18.69
C ARG A 254 8.64 -3.85 -19.12
N SER A 255 7.39 -3.48 -19.39
CA SER A 255 7.07 -2.08 -19.75
C SER A 255 7.38 -1.10 -18.62
N MET A 256 7.27 -1.52 -17.34
CA MET A 256 7.67 -0.71 -16.18
C MET A 256 9.20 -0.61 -16.04
N GLY A 257 9.97 -1.52 -16.66
CA GLY A 257 11.43 -1.46 -16.69
C GLY A 257 12.14 -2.68 -16.11
N ALA A 258 11.45 -3.80 -15.87
CA ALA A 258 12.10 -5.07 -15.54
C ALA A 258 12.86 -5.59 -16.76
N ASP A 259 14.07 -6.11 -16.54
CA ASP A 259 14.88 -6.77 -17.57
C ASP A 259 14.37 -8.18 -17.81
N GLU A 260 13.89 -8.87 -16.76
CA GLU A 260 13.37 -10.22 -16.87
C GLU A 260 12.14 -10.40 -15.96
N PHE A 261 11.22 -11.25 -16.38
CA PHE A 261 10.06 -11.67 -15.60
C PHE A 261 10.11 -13.19 -15.37
N LEU A 262 10.16 -13.58 -14.09
CA LEU A 262 10.34 -14.95 -13.66
C LEU A 262 9.01 -15.53 -13.16
N LEU A 263 8.61 -16.67 -13.70
CA LEU A 263 7.53 -17.49 -13.14
C LEU A 263 8.13 -18.50 -12.17
N PRO A 264 7.80 -18.41 -10.85
CA PRO A 264 8.40 -19.29 -9.87
C PRO A 264 7.91 -20.73 -10.05
N PRO A 265 8.81 -21.73 -10.06
CA PRO A 265 8.44 -23.13 -9.97
C PRO A 265 7.62 -23.42 -8.71
N ARG A 266 6.78 -24.46 -8.73
CA ARG A 266 5.92 -24.80 -7.59
C ARG A 266 6.71 -25.31 -6.38
N ARG A 267 7.78 -26.07 -6.62
CA ARG A 267 8.59 -26.67 -5.55
C ARG A 267 9.64 -25.66 -5.06
N PRO A 268 9.82 -25.46 -3.73
CA PRO A 268 10.86 -24.57 -3.19
C PRO A 268 12.27 -24.87 -3.74
N ALA A 269 12.67 -26.14 -3.78
CA ALA A 269 13.99 -26.54 -4.29
C ALA A 269 14.24 -26.07 -5.72
N ASP A 270 13.22 -26.15 -6.59
CA ASP A 270 13.32 -25.73 -7.98
C ASP A 270 13.37 -24.20 -8.10
N ARG A 271 12.69 -23.47 -7.18
CA ARG A 271 12.81 -22.02 -7.10
C ARG A 271 14.22 -21.59 -6.75
N PHE A 272 14.84 -22.21 -5.74
CA PHE A 272 16.25 -21.93 -5.39
C PHE A 272 17.20 -22.23 -6.55
N ALA A 273 16.98 -23.35 -7.27
CA ALA A 273 17.78 -23.68 -8.45
C ALA A 273 17.64 -22.64 -9.58
N ALA A 274 16.41 -22.17 -9.85
CA ALA A 274 16.15 -21.13 -10.85
C ALA A 274 16.82 -19.79 -10.48
N ILE A 275 16.74 -19.38 -9.22
CA ILE A 275 17.40 -18.16 -8.75
C ILE A 275 18.92 -18.30 -8.79
N ALA A 276 19.49 -19.46 -8.40
CA ALA A 276 20.91 -19.72 -8.50
C ALA A 276 21.41 -19.63 -9.94
N GLN A 277 20.69 -20.25 -10.89
CA GLN A 277 21.02 -20.16 -12.31
C GLN A 277 20.99 -18.70 -12.80
N ARG A 278 20.00 -17.92 -12.35
CA ARG A 278 19.83 -16.52 -12.77
C ARG A 278 20.91 -15.59 -12.22
N THR A 279 21.38 -15.86 -11.00
CA THR A 279 22.35 -15.00 -10.29
C THR A 279 23.79 -15.48 -10.35
N GLY A 280 24.01 -16.71 -10.82
CA GLY A 280 25.31 -17.38 -10.72
C GLY A 280 25.64 -17.87 -9.31
N GLY A 281 24.62 -17.95 -8.43
CA GLY A 281 24.77 -18.38 -7.05
C GLY A 281 24.85 -19.90 -6.89
N THR A 282 25.13 -20.36 -5.67
CA THR A 282 25.20 -21.78 -5.29
C THR A 282 24.12 -22.12 -4.28
N VAL A 283 23.34 -23.19 -4.55
CA VAL A 283 22.29 -23.67 -3.62
C VAL A 283 22.91 -24.61 -2.59
N HIS A 284 22.72 -24.30 -1.32
CA HIS A 284 23.02 -25.18 -0.17
C HIS A 284 21.75 -25.86 0.30
N ARG A 285 21.80 -27.17 0.54
CA ARG A 285 20.66 -27.97 0.96
C ARG A 285 20.99 -28.73 2.24
N VAL A 286 20.03 -28.76 3.18
CA VAL A 286 20.12 -29.64 4.34
C VAL A 286 19.22 -30.86 4.18
N ARG A 287 19.47 -31.90 4.97
CA ARG A 287 18.77 -33.19 4.86
C ARG A 287 17.25 -33.07 5.03
N LEU A 288 16.77 -32.13 5.85
CA LEU A 288 15.34 -31.92 6.11
C LEU A 288 14.69 -30.87 5.20
N GLY A 289 15.28 -30.61 4.04
CA GLY A 289 14.63 -29.84 2.96
C GLY A 289 14.73 -28.32 3.05
N ASN A 290 15.46 -27.73 4.02
CA ASN A 290 15.76 -26.32 4.01
C ASN A 290 16.85 -25.99 2.96
N HIS A 291 16.80 -24.77 2.42
CA HIS A 291 17.70 -24.30 1.36
C HIS A 291 18.22 -22.91 1.71
N MET A 292 19.40 -22.59 1.23
CA MET A 292 20.00 -21.28 1.27
C MET A 292 20.83 -21.05 0.01
N LEU A 293 20.95 -19.80 -0.42
CA LEU A 293 21.75 -19.40 -1.58
C LEU A 293 23.02 -18.68 -1.12
N SER A 294 24.18 -19.04 -1.64
CA SER A 294 25.37 -18.19 -1.63
C SER A 294 25.45 -17.46 -2.97
N GLY A 295 25.70 -16.18 -2.96
CA GLY A 295 25.42 -15.30 -4.10
C GLY A 295 23.93 -14.98 -4.12
N GLY A 296 23.44 -14.31 -5.14
CA GLY A 296 22.04 -13.93 -5.20
C GLY A 296 21.88 -12.46 -5.57
N TYR A 297 20.86 -11.81 -5.02
CA TYR A 297 20.55 -10.43 -5.32
C TYR A 297 21.14 -9.47 -4.29
N ASP A 298 21.65 -8.33 -4.74
CA ASP A 298 22.18 -7.28 -3.86
C ASP A 298 21.05 -6.60 -3.06
N ALA A 299 19.85 -6.52 -3.65
CA ALA A 299 18.65 -6.10 -2.96
C ALA A 299 17.43 -6.91 -3.41
N VAL A 300 16.53 -7.24 -2.48
CA VAL A 300 15.27 -7.95 -2.73
C VAL A 300 14.13 -7.17 -2.12
N PHE A 301 13.11 -6.83 -2.91
CA PHE A 301 11.89 -6.19 -2.45
C PHE A 301 10.79 -7.23 -2.32
N ASP A 302 10.36 -7.53 -1.08
CA ASP A 302 9.17 -8.36 -0.83
C ASP A 302 7.91 -7.51 -0.94
N CYS A 303 7.26 -7.56 -2.10
CA CYS A 303 5.98 -6.89 -2.37
C CYS A 303 4.76 -7.83 -2.22
N VAL A 304 4.98 -9.06 -1.73
CA VAL A 304 3.95 -10.07 -1.44
C VAL A 304 3.52 -10.02 0.01
N GLY A 305 4.47 -10.06 0.94
CA GLY A 305 4.24 -9.97 2.38
C GLY A 305 3.73 -11.25 3.03
N GLY A 306 4.02 -12.42 2.46
CA GLY A 306 3.73 -13.72 3.07
C GLY A 306 4.94 -14.30 3.81
N SER A 307 4.72 -15.25 4.72
CA SER A 307 5.85 -15.93 5.43
C SER A 307 6.78 -16.65 4.45
N GLU A 308 6.22 -17.28 3.40
CA GLU A 308 7.01 -17.95 2.35
C GLU A 308 7.85 -16.95 1.55
N SER A 309 7.26 -15.85 1.09
CA SER A 309 7.99 -14.83 0.32
C SER A 309 9.06 -14.15 1.16
N LEU A 310 8.77 -13.86 2.42
CA LEU A 310 9.75 -13.29 3.34
C LEU A 310 10.94 -14.21 3.54
N ASP A 311 10.70 -15.51 3.83
CA ASP A 311 11.76 -16.50 4.02
C ASP A 311 12.65 -16.64 2.78
N GLU A 312 12.03 -16.72 1.61
CA GLU A 312 12.75 -16.80 0.32
C GLU A 312 13.52 -15.50 0.02
N CYS A 313 12.93 -14.33 0.23
CA CYS A 313 13.62 -13.06 0.03
C CYS A 313 14.89 -12.95 0.87
N LEU A 314 14.85 -13.35 2.16
CA LEU A 314 16.02 -13.35 3.01
C LEU A 314 17.10 -14.31 2.50
N LYS A 315 16.70 -15.49 2.05
CA LYS A 315 17.62 -16.56 1.59
C LYS A 315 18.16 -16.35 0.17
N TRP A 316 17.56 -15.45 -0.61
CA TRP A 316 17.99 -15.10 -1.98
C TRP A 316 18.82 -13.82 -2.04
N CYS A 317 19.01 -13.12 -0.92
CA CYS A 317 19.96 -12.03 -0.85
C CYS A 317 21.41 -12.53 -0.89
N ALA A 318 22.26 -11.77 -1.55
CA ALA A 318 23.71 -11.94 -1.44
C ALA A 318 24.20 -11.57 -0.03
N ALA A 319 25.38 -12.01 0.38
CA ALA A 319 25.99 -11.62 1.64
C ALA A 319 26.17 -10.08 1.70
N GLY A 320 25.80 -9.47 2.83
CA GLY A 320 25.73 -8.02 3.01
C GLY A 320 24.60 -7.32 2.24
N GLY A 321 23.74 -8.07 1.55
CA GLY A 321 22.64 -7.55 0.75
C GLY A 321 21.51 -6.94 1.57
N GLN A 322 20.48 -6.44 0.89
CA GLN A 322 19.37 -5.72 1.51
C GLN A 322 18.03 -6.40 1.20
N ALA A 323 17.26 -6.76 2.23
CA ALA A 323 15.88 -7.25 2.10
C ALA A 323 14.91 -6.16 2.52
N VAL A 324 14.01 -5.76 1.63
CA VAL A 324 13.05 -4.66 1.84
C VAL A 324 11.65 -5.23 1.98
N LEU A 325 11.05 -5.04 3.15
CA LEU A 325 9.70 -5.50 3.46
C LEU A 325 8.71 -4.40 3.09
N VAL A 326 8.03 -4.57 1.96
CA VAL A 326 7.02 -3.62 1.44
C VAL A 326 5.62 -4.18 1.63
N GLY A 327 5.44 -5.48 1.40
CA GLY A 327 4.21 -6.20 1.71
C GLY A 327 4.08 -6.49 3.21
N THR A 328 2.86 -6.64 3.70
CA THR A 328 2.58 -6.90 5.12
C THR A 328 1.95 -8.28 5.32
N GLY A 329 2.34 -9.01 6.38
CA GLY A 329 1.68 -10.22 6.82
C GLY A 329 2.56 -11.43 7.08
N GLY A 330 3.84 -11.37 6.80
CA GLY A 330 4.78 -12.45 7.17
C GLY A 330 4.88 -12.59 8.69
N SER A 331 4.57 -13.77 9.22
CA SER A 331 4.60 -14.05 10.67
C SER A 331 5.76 -14.94 11.08
N ALA A 332 6.43 -15.60 10.12
CA ALA A 332 7.55 -16.50 10.40
C ALA A 332 8.53 -16.52 9.23
N ALA A 333 9.83 -16.46 9.54
CA ALA A 333 10.92 -16.65 8.60
C ALA A 333 12.13 -17.21 9.33
N ASP A 334 13.00 -17.92 8.62
CA ASP A 334 14.28 -18.39 9.14
C ASP A 334 15.29 -17.24 9.12
N LEU A 335 15.53 -16.66 10.30
CA LEU A 335 16.47 -15.53 10.46
C LEU A 335 17.95 -15.92 10.38
N THR A 336 18.26 -17.22 10.20
CA THR A 336 19.64 -17.67 10.03
C THR A 336 20.33 -16.96 8.87
N ALA A 337 19.60 -16.74 7.77
CA ALA A 337 20.14 -15.98 6.63
C ALA A 337 20.53 -14.54 7.03
N VAL A 338 19.70 -13.87 7.83
CA VAL A 338 19.97 -12.49 8.28
C VAL A 338 21.27 -12.42 9.08
N TRP A 339 21.41 -13.33 10.08
CA TRP A 339 22.58 -13.40 10.93
C TRP A 339 23.84 -13.88 10.19
N PHE A 340 23.71 -14.95 9.42
CA PHE A 340 24.85 -15.65 8.82
C PHE A 340 25.48 -14.88 7.64
N THR A 341 24.67 -14.15 6.88
CA THR A 341 25.14 -13.36 5.72
C THR A 341 25.08 -11.85 5.96
N GLU A 342 24.92 -11.40 7.20
CA GLU A 342 24.92 -9.98 7.61
C GLU A 342 23.98 -9.10 6.79
N LEU A 343 22.74 -9.58 6.56
CA LEU A 343 21.77 -8.85 5.76
C LEU A 343 21.26 -7.59 6.48
N ARG A 344 20.99 -6.56 5.71
CA ARG A 344 20.21 -5.40 6.16
C ARG A 344 18.73 -5.65 5.85
N VAL A 345 17.91 -5.78 6.88
CA VAL A 345 16.45 -5.94 6.72
C VAL A 345 15.77 -4.60 6.98
N LEU A 346 15.08 -4.07 5.99
CA LEU A 346 14.48 -2.75 5.99
C LEU A 346 12.96 -2.84 5.87
N GLY A 347 12.23 -2.29 6.84
CA GLY A 347 10.79 -2.07 6.68
C GLY A 347 10.53 -0.81 5.85
N ALA A 348 9.57 -0.88 4.93
CA ALA A 348 9.11 0.26 4.16
C ALA A 348 7.59 0.40 4.35
N TYR A 349 7.17 1.32 5.23
CA TYR A 349 5.76 1.53 5.54
C TYR A 349 5.33 2.93 5.13
N GLY A 350 4.37 3.00 4.24
CA GLY A 350 3.73 4.25 3.83
C GLY A 350 4.69 5.17 3.07
N ARG A 351 4.89 6.36 3.59
CA ARG A 351 5.51 7.52 2.95
C ARG A 351 5.99 8.52 4.00
N GLY A 352 6.70 9.54 3.55
CA GLY A 352 7.26 10.57 4.44
C GLY A 352 7.80 11.76 3.67
N MET A 353 8.75 12.47 4.29
CA MET A 353 9.58 13.44 3.61
C MET A 353 10.81 12.72 3.07
N GLU A 354 10.99 12.76 1.77
CA GLU A 354 12.09 12.12 1.06
C GLU A 354 13.27 13.09 0.89
N GLN A 355 14.47 12.51 0.83
CA GLN A 355 15.68 13.22 0.40
C GLN A 355 16.03 12.71 -1.00
N PHE A 356 15.88 13.56 -2.02
CA PHE A 356 16.18 13.19 -3.39
C PHE A 356 16.73 14.36 -4.18
N GLU A 357 17.84 14.15 -4.89
CA GLU A 357 18.54 15.17 -5.70
C GLU A 357 18.75 16.50 -4.94
N GLY A 358 19.17 16.41 -3.66
CA GLY A 358 19.43 17.58 -2.80
C GLY A 358 18.18 18.28 -2.27
N ARG A 359 16.97 17.82 -2.59
CA ARG A 359 15.69 18.37 -2.13
C ARG A 359 15.09 17.52 -1.01
N ARG A 360 14.42 18.20 -0.07
CA ARG A 360 13.53 17.56 0.90
C ARG A 360 12.08 17.79 0.47
N ILE A 361 11.38 16.74 0.07
CA ILE A 361 10.06 16.81 -0.53
C ILE A 361 9.17 15.66 -0.03
N GLY A 362 7.86 15.89 0.12
CA GLY A 362 6.91 14.83 0.45
C GLY A 362 6.83 13.78 -0.66
N THR A 363 6.61 12.51 -0.29
CA THR A 363 6.54 11.43 -1.29
C THR A 363 5.41 11.65 -2.31
N TYR A 364 4.22 12.15 -1.90
CA TYR A 364 3.12 12.43 -2.83
C TYR A 364 3.45 13.52 -3.86
N PRO A 365 3.90 14.71 -3.46
CA PRO A 365 4.35 15.71 -4.43
C PRO A 365 5.41 15.20 -5.39
N LEU A 366 6.39 14.41 -4.90
CA LEU A 366 7.44 13.83 -5.74
C LEU A 366 6.86 12.84 -6.77
N VAL A 367 5.91 12.00 -6.35
CA VAL A 367 5.19 11.09 -7.26
C VAL A 367 4.42 11.88 -8.31
N HIS A 368 3.71 12.95 -7.94
CA HIS A 368 2.99 13.79 -8.89
C HIS A 368 3.94 14.45 -9.91
N GLU A 369 5.08 15.00 -9.46
CA GLU A 369 6.10 15.53 -10.37
C GLU A 369 6.56 14.49 -11.38
N TRP A 370 6.86 13.26 -10.91
CA TRP A 370 7.39 12.21 -11.77
C TRP A 370 6.35 11.58 -12.68
N MET A 371 5.11 11.49 -12.25
CA MET A 371 3.99 11.06 -13.11
C MET A 371 3.74 12.11 -14.22
N ALA A 372 3.71 13.40 -13.85
CA ALA A 372 3.45 14.48 -14.80
C ALA A 372 4.52 14.60 -15.90
N CYS A 373 5.78 14.32 -15.60
CA CYS A 373 6.87 14.33 -16.58
C CYS A 373 7.15 12.95 -17.22
N GLY A 374 6.35 11.92 -16.92
CA GLY A 374 6.51 10.56 -17.46
C GLY A 374 7.73 9.78 -16.91
N ARG A 375 8.41 10.29 -15.87
CA ARG A 375 9.51 9.60 -15.20
C ARG A 375 9.03 8.36 -14.44
N LEU A 376 7.84 8.43 -13.85
CA LEU A 376 7.15 7.30 -13.20
C LEU A 376 5.97 6.84 -14.08
N LYS A 377 6.01 5.58 -14.50
CA LYS A 377 5.03 5.00 -15.43
C LYS A 377 3.77 4.55 -14.69
N THR A 378 2.61 4.79 -15.28
CA THR A 378 1.30 4.48 -14.71
C THR A 378 0.41 3.64 -15.62
N GLU A 379 0.77 3.52 -16.90
CA GLU A 379 -0.03 2.87 -17.93
C GLU A 379 -0.29 1.40 -17.58
N GLY A 380 -1.56 1.00 -17.64
CA GLY A 380 -1.98 -0.38 -17.36
C GLY A 380 -2.05 -0.75 -15.87
N LEU A 381 -1.77 0.17 -14.94
CA LEU A 381 -1.86 -0.12 -13.51
C LEU A 381 -3.31 -0.12 -13.00
N LEU A 382 -4.13 0.88 -13.31
CA LEU A 382 -5.55 0.86 -12.99
C LEU A 382 -6.29 0.06 -14.07
N THR A 383 -6.74 -1.15 -13.73
CA THR A 383 -7.34 -2.08 -14.70
C THR A 383 -8.86 -2.14 -14.62
N HIS A 384 -9.44 -1.86 -13.46
CA HIS A 384 -10.88 -2.00 -13.25
C HIS A 384 -11.40 -0.87 -12.37
N THR A 385 -12.55 -0.32 -12.76
CA THR A 385 -13.33 0.60 -11.94
C THR A 385 -14.76 0.11 -11.82
N PHE A 386 -15.38 0.29 -10.66
CA PHE A 386 -16.73 -0.15 -10.37
C PHE A 386 -17.50 0.94 -9.63
N PRO A 387 -18.80 1.12 -9.92
CA PRO A 387 -19.66 1.91 -9.05
C PRO A 387 -19.64 1.32 -7.63
N GLN A 388 -19.74 2.17 -6.61
CA GLN A 388 -19.77 1.71 -5.21
C GLN A 388 -20.86 0.66 -4.95
N ALA A 389 -21.99 0.74 -5.66
CA ALA A 389 -23.09 -0.22 -5.52
C ALA A 389 -22.64 -1.66 -5.82
N ASP A 390 -21.68 -1.84 -6.71
CA ASP A 390 -21.15 -3.14 -7.14
C ASP A 390 -19.98 -3.62 -6.28
N TYR A 391 -19.87 -3.13 -5.03
CA TYR A 391 -18.73 -3.36 -4.16
C TYR A 391 -18.35 -4.83 -3.98
N ARG A 392 -19.33 -5.75 -3.95
CA ARG A 392 -19.04 -7.19 -3.80
C ARG A 392 -18.26 -7.73 -4.99
N HIS A 393 -18.66 -7.31 -6.19
CA HIS A 393 -17.96 -7.72 -7.42
C HIS A 393 -16.58 -7.07 -7.49
N ALA A 394 -16.46 -5.77 -7.19
CA ALA A 394 -15.18 -5.07 -7.13
C ALA A 394 -14.19 -5.73 -6.16
N LEU A 395 -14.66 -6.11 -4.95
CA LEU A 395 -13.84 -6.79 -3.94
C LEU A 395 -13.48 -8.23 -4.35
N ASP A 396 -14.35 -8.92 -5.05
CA ASP A 396 -14.05 -10.23 -5.62
C ASP A 396 -12.96 -10.14 -6.69
N VAL A 397 -13.08 -9.20 -7.63
CA VAL A 397 -12.05 -8.92 -8.65
C VAL A 397 -10.72 -8.56 -7.99
N ALA A 398 -10.73 -7.67 -7.02
CA ALA A 398 -9.53 -7.25 -6.29
C ALA A 398 -8.88 -8.39 -5.48
N SER A 399 -9.67 -9.36 -5.00
CA SER A 399 -9.19 -10.53 -4.24
C SER A 399 -8.69 -11.66 -5.13
N ARG A 400 -9.26 -11.83 -6.33
CA ARG A 400 -8.94 -12.91 -7.29
C ARG A 400 -8.27 -12.37 -8.54
N LYS A 401 -7.26 -11.50 -8.36
CA LYS A 401 -6.59 -10.74 -9.43
C LYS A 401 -6.19 -11.60 -10.64
N SER A 402 -5.63 -12.78 -10.42
CA SER A 402 -5.21 -13.65 -11.53
C SER A 402 -6.38 -14.12 -12.39
N ALA A 403 -7.55 -14.39 -11.80
CA ALA A 403 -8.75 -14.82 -12.55
C ALA A 403 -9.30 -13.69 -13.42
N TRP A 404 -9.17 -12.44 -12.96
CA TRP A 404 -9.71 -11.26 -13.64
C TRP A 404 -8.62 -10.46 -14.38
N ARG A 405 -7.35 -10.89 -14.35
CA ARG A 405 -6.19 -10.17 -14.87
C ARG A 405 -6.11 -8.74 -14.31
N ALA A 406 -6.50 -8.56 -13.04
CA ALA A 406 -6.57 -7.27 -12.38
C ALA A 406 -5.21 -6.90 -11.75
N VAL A 407 -4.82 -5.62 -11.83
CA VAL A 407 -3.66 -5.05 -11.14
C VAL A 407 -4.15 -4.14 -10.03
N LYS A 408 -4.78 -3.02 -10.37
CA LYS A 408 -5.45 -2.12 -9.43
C LYS A 408 -6.92 -2.02 -9.75
N VAL A 409 -7.74 -2.03 -8.70
CA VAL A 409 -9.19 -1.88 -8.75
C VAL A 409 -9.57 -0.63 -7.95
N ALA A 410 -10.54 0.15 -8.42
CA ALA A 410 -11.04 1.32 -7.70
C ALA A 410 -12.58 1.40 -7.75
N PHE A 411 -13.16 2.04 -6.75
CA PHE A 411 -14.55 2.51 -6.79
C PHE A 411 -14.62 3.85 -7.51
N ASP A 412 -15.63 4.02 -8.36
CA ASP A 412 -15.92 5.24 -9.10
C ASP A 412 -17.18 5.92 -8.51
N PHE A 413 -17.03 7.13 -8.01
CA PHE A 413 -18.08 7.96 -7.45
C PHE A 413 -18.48 9.10 -8.39
N ARG A 414 -17.83 9.21 -9.54
CA ARG A 414 -18.16 10.24 -10.52
C ARG A 414 -19.54 9.97 -11.12
N PRO A 415 -20.29 11.01 -11.48
CA PRO A 415 -21.58 10.81 -12.18
C PRO A 415 -21.33 9.96 -13.44
N LEU A 416 -22.16 8.95 -13.64
CA LEU A 416 -22.13 8.19 -14.89
C LEU A 416 -22.25 9.20 -16.03
N ARG A 417 -21.24 9.30 -16.89
CA ARG A 417 -21.39 10.06 -18.15
C ARG A 417 -22.54 9.40 -18.89
N ARG A 418 -23.68 10.08 -18.99
CA ARG A 418 -24.73 9.68 -19.93
C ARG A 418 -24.10 9.73 -21.32
N ALA A 419 -23.96 8.55 -21.93
CA ALA A 419 -23.48 8.40 -23.28
C ALA A 419 -24.45 9.06 -24.27
#